data_8ee2ef58d00c5cfbe7a001302ed72196
#
_entry.id   8ee2ef58d00c5cfbe7a001302ed72196
#
_cell.length_a   1.000
_cell.length_b   1.000
_cell.length_c   1.000
_cell.angle_alpha   90.00
_cell.angle_beta   90.00
_cell.angle_gamma   90.00
#
_symmetry.space_group_name_H-M   'P 1'
#
loop_
_entity.id
_entity.type
_entity.pdbx_description
1 polymer ?
#
loop_
_entity_poly.entity_id
_entity_poly.type
_entity_poly.pdbx_seq_one_letter_code
_entity_poly.pdbx_strand_id
1 'polypeptide(L)'
;MNFMELAKKRCSVRAYEDKPVAPEHLQAVLEAGRLAPTGKNHQPQRLLVVQSPEGLEKMAKAMHNTNAYTAKAVIMVCSDTSDCWVRSFDGHCIHEIDASIVTTYMMLAATPTGKRIAAERAE
;
A
#
# COMPACT_ATOMS: atom_id res chain seq x y z
N MET A 1 -0.06 -13.48 15.64
CA MET A 1 -0.36 -14.06 14.30
C MET A 1 0.95 -14.33 13.58
N ASN A 2 1.14 -15.52 13.08
CA ASN A 2 2.33 -15.84 12.30
C ASN A 2 2.13 -15.43 10.82
N PHE A 3 3.20 -15.47 10.05
CA PHE A 3 3.17 -15.05 8.66
C PHE A 3 2.19 -15.85 7.79
N MET A 4 2.10 -17.16 8.02
CA MET A 4 1.21 -18.02 7.22
C MET A 4 -0.27 -17.70 7.47
N GLU A 5 -0.61 -17.38 8.72
CA GLU A 5 -1.97 -16.92 9.06
C GLU A 5 -2.27 -15.58 8.42
N LEU A 6 -1.32 -14.65 8.46
CA LEU A 6 -1.45 -13.34 7.82
C LEU A 6 -1.63 -13.47 6.31
N ALA A 7 -0.81 -14.26 5.66
CA ALA A 7 -0.88 -14.49 4.22
C ALA A 7 -2.24 -15.10 3.79
N LYS A 8 -2.78 -16.02 4.59
CA LYS A 8 -4.12 -16.59 4.36
C LYS A 8 -5.25 -15.60 4.58
N LYS A 9 -5.09 -14.69 5.55
CA LYS A 9 -6.11 -13.66 5.86
C LYS A 9 -6.18 -12.54 4.83
N ARG A 10 -5.07 -12.21 4.20
CA ARG A 10 -5.04 -11.15 3.20
C ARG A 10 -6.03 -11.45 2.08
N CYS A 11 -6.85 -10.49 1.77
CA CYS A 11 -7.77 -10.54 0.62
C CYS A 11 -7.84 -9.17 -0.05
N SER A 12 -8.34 -9.14 -1.27
CA SER A 12 -8.58 -7.90 -1.99
C SER A 12 -9.88 -7.26 -1.47
N VAL A 13 -9.73 -6.26 -0.61
CA VAL A 13 -10.86 -5.49 -0.08
C VAL A 13 -11.27 -4.45 -1.11
N ARG A 14 -12.55 -4.37 -1.44
CA ARG A 14 -13.11 -3.47 -2.45
C ARG A 14 -14.20 -2.54 -1.94
N ALA A 15 -14.56 -2.65 -0.68
CA ALA A 15 -15.45 -1.72 0.01
C ALA A 15 -14.90 -1.48 1.41
N TYR A 16 -14.99 -0.25 1.88
CA TYR A 16 -14.41 0.18 3.13
C TYR A 16 -15.50 0.78 4.03
N GLU A 17 -15.31 0.62 5.34
CA GLU A 17 -16.21 1.23 6.32
C GLU A 17 -16.13 2.76 6.27
N ASP A 18 -17.26 3.41 6.56
CA ASP A 18 -17.34 4.88 6.65
C ASP A 18 -16.81 5.39 8.00
N LYS A 19 -15.53 5.17 8.24
CA LYS A 19 -14.83 5.70 9.41
C LYS A 19 -13.37 6.01 9.07
N PRO A 20 -12.76 7.00 9.73
CA PRO A 20 -11.37 7.34 9.49
C PRO A 20 -10.44 6.18 9.88
N VAL A 21 -9.29 6.11 9.21
CA VAL A 21 -8.22 5.19 9.57
C VAL A 21 -7.55 5.68 10.86
N ALA A 22 -7.41 4.80 11.85
CA ALA A 22 -6.72 5.14 13.07
C ALA A 22 -5.26 5.54 12.78
N PRO A 23 -4.76 6.65 13.34
CA PRO A 23 -3.40 7.13 13.05
C PRO A 23 -2.32 6.09 13.33
N GLU A 24 -2.46 5.31 14.38
CA GLU A 24 -1.52 4.24 14.74
C GLU A 24 -1.51 3.08 13.73
N HIS A 25 -2.65 2.77 13.12
CA HIS A 25 -2.72 1.77 12.05
C HIS A 25 -2.03 2.28 10.77
N LEU A 26 -2.28 3.52 10.40
CA LEU A 26 -1.62 4.14 9.26
C LEU A 26 -0.11 4.17 9.47
N GLN A 27 0.34 4.56 10.66
CA GLN A 27 1.76 4.61 10.99
C GLN A 27 2.41 3.22 10.91
N ALA A 28 1.73 2.17 11.37
CA ALA A 28 2.24 0.80 11.28
C ALA A 28 2.38 0.34 9.82
N VAL A 29 1.44 0.70 8.96
CA VAL A 29 1.50 0.40 7.51
C VAL A 29 2.67 1.12 6.85
N LEU A 30 2.85 2.40 7.14
CA LEU A 30 3.97 3.20 6.60
C LEU A 30 5.33 2.66 7.09
N GLU A 31 5.41 2.26 8.34
CA GLU A 31 6.63 1.65 8.90
C GLU A 31 6.95 0.31 8.22
N ALA A 32 5.97 -0.51 7.94
CA ALA A 32 6.16 -1.74 7.16
C ALA A 32 6.76 -1.44 5.78
N GLY A 33 6.26 -0.41 5.11
CA GLY A 33 6.83 0.05 3.84
C GLY A 33 8.28 0.51 3.97
N ARG A 34 8.61 1.21 5.05
CA ARG A 34 9.99 1.64 5.33
C ARG A 34 10.94 0.48 5.55
N LEU A 35 10.46 -0.62 6.15
CA LEU A 35 11.25 -1.80 6.46
C LEU A 35 11.42 -2.75 5.27
N ALA A 36 10.69 -2.56 4.19
CA ALA A 36 10.75 -3.41 3.02
C ALA A 36 12.14 -3.34 2.35
N PRO A 37 12.67 -4.47 1.88
CA PRO A 37 13.94 -4.48 1.17
C PRO A 37 13.81 -3.82 -0.20
N THR A 38 14.89 -3.18 -0.63
CA THR A 38 15.04 -2.61 -1.97
C THR A 38 16.39 -2.99 -2.55
N GLY A 39 16.57 -2.88 -3.86
CA GLY A 39 17.83 -3.18 -4.52
C GLY A 39 18.98 -2.37 -3.93
N LYS A 40 19.97 -3.05 -3.40
CA LYS A 40 21.11 -2.45 -2.67
C LYS A 40 20.72 -1.43 -1.58
N ASN A 41 19.52 -1.57 -1.04
CA ASN A 41 19.00 -0.67 -0.01
C ASN A 41 18.97 0.82 -0.44
N HIS A 42 18.76 1.08 -1.72
CA HIS A 42 18.65 2.46 -2.22
C HIS A 42 17.42 3.19 -1.70
N GLN A 43 16.35 2.46 -1.38
CA GLN A 43 15.11 3.02 -0.82
C GLN A 43 14.53 4.16 -1.67
N PRO A 44 14.31 3.92 -2.99
CA PRO A 44 13.88 4.99 -3.90
C PRO A 44 12.42 5.38 -3.75
N GLN A 45 11.63 4.65 -2.95
CA GLN A 45 10.22 4.90 -2.83
C GLN A 45 9.94 6.15 -2.00
N ARG A 46 8.94 6.89 -2.47
CA ARG A 46 8.34 8.03 -1.78
C ARG A 46 6.85 7.75 -1.64
N LEU A 47 6.34 7.88 -0.43
CA LEU A 47 4.95 7.55 -0.11
C LEU A 47 4.15 8.84 0.02
N LEU A 48 3.11 8.98 -0.80
CA LEU A 48 2.13 10.05 -0.67
C LEU A 48 0.87 9.50 -0.01
N VAL A 49 0.56 10.01 1.17
CA VAL A 49 -0.65 9.64 1.91
C VAL A 49 -1.73 10.68 1.66
N VAL A 50 -2.86 10.25 1.14
CA VAL A 50 -4.00 11.10 0.82
C VAL A 50 -5.16 10.74 1.73
N GLN A 51 -5.57 11.70 2.58
CA GLN A 51 -6.66 11.52 3.55
C GLN A 51 -7.67 12.67 3.52
N SER A 52 -7.36 13.81 2.91
CA SER A 52 -8.32 14.90 2.81
C SER A 52 -9.50 14.52 1.90
N PRO A 53 -10.73 14.95 2.19
CA PRO A 53 -11.87 14.67 1.32
C PRO A 53 -11.64 15.13 -0.13
N GLU A 54 -11.04 16.28 -0.32
CA GLU A 54 -10.68 16.82 -1.65
C GLU A 54 -9.65 15.95 -2.36
N GLY A 55 -8.59 15.54 -1.66
CA GLY A 55 -7.55 14.67 -2.21
C GLY A 55 -8.08 13.29 -2.57
N LEU A 56 -8.91 12.70 -1.73
CA LEU A 56 -9.56 11.41 -1.99
C LEU A 56 -10.47 11.47 -3.20
N GLU A 57 -11.21 12.55 -3.40
CA GLU A 57 -12.04 12.75 -4.59
C GLU A 57 -11.18 12.81 -5.86
N LYS A 58 -10.09 13.55 -5.83
CA LYS A 58 -9.15 13.64 -6.96
C LYS A 58 -8.53 12.27 -7.27
N MET A 59 -8.12 11.52 -6.25
CA MET A 59 -7.55 10.17 -6.41
C MET A 59 -8.57 9.20 -7.03
N ALA A 60 -9.81 9.21 -6.56
CA ALA A 60 -10.86 8.35 -7.08
C ALA A 60 -11.10 8.60 -8.58
N LYS A 61 -11.12 9.86 -9.00
CA LYS A 61 -11.26 10.23 -10.43
C LYS A 61 -10.04 9.80 -11.26
N ALA A 62 -8.83 9.98 -10.72
CA ALA A 62 -7.60 9.64 -11.42
C ALA A 62 -7.45 8.12 -11.62
N MET A 63 -7.89 7.33 -10.65
CA MET A 63 -7.76 5.88 -10.68
C MET A 63 -8.81 5.16 -11.53
N HIS A 64 -9.88 5.85 -11.93
CA HIS A 64 -11.02 5.23 -12.63
C HIS A 64 -11.56 3.97 -11.92
N ASN A 65 -11.45 3.95 -10.61
CA ASN A 65 -11.76 2.78 -9.79
C ASN A 65 -12.83 3.14 -8.76
N THR A 66 -14.02 2.59 -8.91
CA THR A 66 -15.13 2.85 -8.00
C THR A 66 -14.87 2.42 -6.57
N ASN A 67 -13.99 1.44 -6.34
CA ASN A 67 -13.61 1.00 -4.99
C ASN A 67 -12.89 2.09 -4.22
N ALA A 68 -12.15 2.97 -4.90
CA ALA A 68 -11.45 4.08 -4.27
C ALA A 68 -12.39 5.14 -3.66
N TYR A 69 -13.65 5.21 -4.11
CA TYR A 69 -14.61 6.20 -3.61
C TYR A 69 -15.00 5.99 -2.13
N THR A 70 -14.89 4.77 -1.64
CA THR A 70 -15.18 4.45 -0.23
C THR A 70 -13.95 4.50 0.67
N ALA A 71 -12.75 4.58 0.10
CA ALA A 71 -11.50 4.62 0.87
C ALA A 71 -11.39 5.91 1.69
N LYS A 72 -10.92 5.79 2.91
CA LYS A 72 -10.66 6.93 3.81
C LYS A 72 -9.19 7.33 3.85
N ALA A 73 -8.33 6.54 3.27
CA ALA A 73 -6.93 6.84 3.01
C ALA A 73 -6.49 6.12 1.72
N VAL A 74 -5.67 6.77 0.95
CA VAL A 74 -4.99 6.18 -0.20
C VAL A 74 -3.50 6.45 -0.06
N ILE A 75 -2.69 5.43 -0.22
CA ILE A 75 -1.24 5.56 -0.23
C ILE A 75 -0.76 5.35 -1.66
N MET A 76 -0.16 6.39 -2.22
CA MET A 76 0.50 6.30 -3.53
C MET A 76 1.97 5.98 -3.32
N VAL A 77 2.43 4.90 -3.91
CA VAL A 77 3.84 4.51 -3.88
C VAL A 77 4.51 5.02 -5.14
N CYS A 78 5.39 6.00 -4.96
CA CYS A 78 6.17 6.60 -6.03
C CYS A 78 7.62 6.15 -5.94
N SER A 79 8.33 6.17 -7.05
CA SER A 79 9.76 5.87 -7.09
C SER A 79 10.55 7.05 -7.63
N ASP A 80 11.63 7.39 -6.95
CA ASP A 80 12.65 8.30 -7.47
C ASP A 80 13.61 7.52 -8.36
N THR A 81 13.44 7.63 -9.67
CA THR A 81 14.24 6.88 -10.63
C THR A 81 15.68 7.35 -10.73
N SER A 82 16.02 8.48 -10.13
CA SER A 82 17.40 8.97 -10.02
C SER A 82 18.19 8.26 -8.91
N ASP A 83 17.52 7.54 -8.01
CA ASP A 83 18.11 6.89 -6.83
C ASP A 83 17.66 5.43 -6.72
N CYS A 84 17.66 4.70 -7.82
CA CYS A 84 17.37 3.28 -7.83
C CYS A 84 18.59 2.46 -8.23
N TRP A 85 18.60 1.18 -7.84
CA TRP A 85 19.62 0.27 -8.32
C TRP A 85 19.41 -0.04 -9.81
N VAL A 86 20.49 0.09 -10.57
CA VAL A 86 20.51 -0.23 -11.99
C VAL A 86 21.29 -1.52 -12.22
N ARG A 87 20.65 -2.47 -12.85
CA ARG A 87 21.25 -3.76 -13.17
C ARG A 87 22.28 -3.59 -14.29
N SER A 88 23.54 -3.99 -14.00
CA SER A 88 24.68 -3.63 -14.83
C SER A 88 24.68 -4.27 -16.22
N PHE A 89 24.12 -5.50 -16.36
CA PHE A 89 24.19 -6.20 -17.63
C PHE A 89 23.20 -5.73 -18.70
N ASP A 90 22.12 -5.05 -18.31
CA ASP A 90 21.09 -4.57 -19.24
C ASP A 90 20.63 -3.12 -18.98
N GLY A 91 21.17 -2.49 -17.93
CA GLY A 91 20.83 -1.11 -17.59
C GLY A 91 19.42 -0.91 -17.03
N HIS A 92 18.72 -1.98 -16.65
CA HIS A 92 17.38 -1.88 -16.10
C HIS A 92 17.39 -1.33 -14.68
N CYS A 93 16.67 -0.23 -14.46
CA CYS A 93 16.41 0.30 -13.11
C CYS A 93 15.22 -0.45 -12.51
N ILE A 94 15.43 -1.08 -11.36
CA ILE A 94 14.42 -1.97 -10.75
C ILE A 94 13.40 -1.24 -9.87
N HIS A 95 13.17 0.04 -10.08
CA HIS A 95 12.30 0.86 -9.23
C HIS A 95 10.87 0.29 -9.09
N GLU A 96 10.32 -0.27 -10.16
CA GLU A 96 8.98 -0.89 -10.13
C GLU A 96 8.97 -2.20 -9.33
N ILE A 97 10.04 -2.98 -9.34
CA ILE A 97 10.19 -4.17 -8.51
C ILE A 97 10.24 -3.76 -7.04
N ASP A 98 11.08 -2.79 -6.70
CA ASP A 98 11.17 -2.24 -5.35
C ASP A 98 9.82 -1.70 -4.87
N ALA A 99 9.11 -0.94 -5.71
CA ALA A 99 7.79 -0.41 -5.40
C ALA A 99 6.77 -1.53 -5.12
N SER A 100 6.82 -2.62 -5.88
CA SER A 100 5.94 -3.77 -5.69
C SER A 100 6.21 -4.47 -4.35
N ILE A 101 7.47 -4.61 -3.95
CA ILE A 101 7.85 -5.19 -2.66
C ILE A 101 7.38 -4.30 -1.52
N VAL A 102 7.64 -3.00 -1.59
CA VAL A 102 7.18 -2.02 -0.58
C VAL A 102 5.67 -2.05 -0.43
N THR A 103 4.93 -2.05 -1.55
CA THR A 103 3.47 -2.12 -1.56
C THR A 103 2.97 -3.42 -0.92
N THR A 104 3.61 -4.54 -1.18
CA THR A 104 3.25 -5.84 -0.60
C THR A 104 3.44 -5.85 0.91
N TYR A 105 4.54 -5.29 1.42
CA TYR A 105 4.76 -5.14 2.86
C TYR A 105 3.65 -4.32 3.51
N MET A 106 3.29 -3.20 2.91
CA MET A 106 2.21 -2.34 3.43
C MET A 106 0.85 -3.04 3.36
N MET A 107 0.58 -3.77 2.28
CA MET A 107 -0.67 -4.51 2.11
C MET A 107 -0.83 -5.59 3.19
N LEU A 108 0.24 -6.30 3.52
CA LEU A 108 0.23 -7.29 4.60
C LEU A 108 0.04 -6.63 5.96
N ALA A 109 0.71 -5.51 6.21
CA ALA A 109 0.54 -4.75 7.45
C ALA A 109 -0.86 -4.15 7.60
N ALA A 110 -1.52 -3.80 6.51
CA ALA A 110 -2.89 -3.31 6.50
C ALA A 110 -3.93 -4.41 6.71
N THR A 111 -3.54 -5.68 6.62
CA THR A 111 -4.44 -6.81 6.83
C THR A 111 -4.86 -6.85 8.30
N PRO A 112 -6.17 -6.81 8.63
CA PRO A 112 -6.62 -6.81 10.00
C PRO A 112 -6.19 -8.07 10.76
N THR A 113 -5.62 -7.89 11.94
CA THR A 113 -5.21 -8.99 12.82
C THR A 113 -6.33 -9.44 13.77
N GLY A 114 -7.36 -8.62 13.94
CA GLY A 114 -8.56 -8.90 14.70
C GLY A 114 -9.69 -9.52 13.86
N LYS A 115 -10.92 -9.46 14.37
CA LYS A 115 -12.11 -9.90 13.62
C LYS A 115 -12.11 -9.22 12.26
N ARG A 116 -12.34 -10.01 11.21
CA ARG A 116 -12.57 -9.53 9.86
C ARG A 116 -13.38 -8.24 9.91
N ILE A 117 -12.88 -7.19 9.31
CA ILE A 117 -13.79 -6.24 8.71
C ILE A 117 -14.43 -7.07 7.61
N ALA A 118 -15.62 -7.55 7.89
CA ALA A 118 -16.36 -8.30 6.93
C ALA A 118 -16.63 -7.36 5.75
N ALA A 119 -15.84 -7.49 4.70
CA ALA A 119 -16.44 -7.34 3.42
C ALA A 119 -17.39 -8.54 3.33
N GLU A 120 -18.60 -8.40 3.84
CA GLU A 120 -19.66 -9.30 3.49
C GLU A 120 -19.67 -9.30 1.96
N ARG A 121 -19.32 -10.43 1.39
CA ARG A 121 -19.77 -10.72 0.05
C ARG A 121 -21.29 -10.64 0.18
N ALA A 122 -21.88 -9.60 -0.34
CA ALA A 122 -23.25 -9.68 -0.75
C ALA A 122 -23.29 -10.82 -1.78
N GLU A 123 -23.82 -11.94 -1.34
CA GLU A 123 -24.22 -13.01 -2.24
C GLU A 123 -25.28 -12.49 -3.21
#